data_2a953b4d5683c14a4c834d18c2364d99
#
_entry.id   2a953b4d5683c14a4c834d18c2364d99
#
_cell.length_a   1.000
_cell.length_b   1.000
_cell.length_c   1.000
_cell.angle_alpha   90.00
_cell.angle_beta   90.00
_cell.angle_gamma   90.00
#
_symmetry.space_group_name_H-M   'P 1'
#
loop_
_entity.id
_entity.type
_entity.pdbx_description
1 polymer ?
#
loop_
_entity_poly.entity_id
_entity_poly.type
_entity_poly.pdbx_seq_one_letter_code
_entity_poly.pdbx_strand_id
1 'polypeptide(L)'
;MRKLLLLCAMAVPLVAFAESVKLNKEVICNDASVVFPALDQFNEQPMFSGTLSASTIVFMVNVETQSWTILQTDGNVACVIDVGEGFKFQIPELKSENMVLK
;
A
#
# COMPACT_ATOMS: atom_id res chain seq x y z
N MET A 1 40.34 23.21 -20.17
CA MET A 1 39.25 23.89 -19.55
C MET A 1 37.90 23.42 -20.04
N ARG A 2 37.76 23.29 -21.33
CA ARG A 2 36.47 22.84 -21.86
C ARG A 2 36.13 21.43 -21.39
N LYS A 3 37.16 20.63 -21.24
CA LYS A 3 36.93 19.25 -20.78
C LYS A 3 36.38 19.22 -19.41
N LEU A 4 36.77 20.16 -18.58
CA LEU A 4 36.26 20.19 -17.22
C LEU A 4 34.77 20.48 -17.21
N LEU A 5 34.33 21.35 -18.09
CA LEU A 5 32.93 21.67 -18.18
C LEU A 5 32.10 20.44 -18.57
N LEU A 6 32.64 19.65 -19.46
CA LEU A 6 31.92 18.45 -19.88
C LEU A 6 31.75 17.47 -18.75
N LEU A 7 32.78 17.35 -17.93
CA LEU A 7 32.70 16.44 -16.80
C LEU A 7 31.65 16.85 -15.81
N CYS A 8 31.55 18.16 -15.59
CA CYS A 8 30.52 18.64 -14.67
C CYS A 8 29.13 18.33 -15.17
N ALA A 9 28.93 18.47 -16.46
CA ALA A 9 27.62 18.20 -17.01
C ALA A 9 27.22 16.75 -16.84
N MET A 10 28.18 15.84 -16.89
CA MET A 10 27.86 14.44 -16.77
C MET A 10 27.49 14.03 -15.36
N ALA A 11 27.92 14.77 -14.39
CA ALA A 11 27.61 14.46 -13.00
C ALA A 11 26.17 14.79 -12.63
N VAL A 12 25.56 15.73 -13.32
CA VAL A 12 24.24 16.20 -12.96
C VAL A 12 23.17 15.10 -13.01
N PRO A 13 23.10 14.28 -14.06
CA PRO A 13 22.08 13.23 -14.10
C PRO A 13 22.16 12.25 -12.94
N LEU A 14 23.36 11.97 -12.49
CA LEU A 14 23.50 11.03 -11.38
C LEU A 14 22.93 11.60 -10.11
N VAL A 15 23.11 12.88 -9.89
CA VAL A 15 22.56 13.52 -8.70
C VAL A 15 21.04 13.45 -8.72
N ALA A 16 20.45 13.68 -9.88
CA ALA A 16 19.01 13.66 -9.99
C ALA A 16 18.43 12.29 -9.62
N PHE A 17 19.13 11.22 -9.97
CA PHE A 17 18.63 9.90 -9.65
C PHE A 17 18.80 9.56 -8.17
N ALA A 18 19.77 10.17 -7.53
CA ALA A 18 20.04 9.86 -6.14
C ALA A 18 18.99 10.45 -5.21
N GLU A 19 18.23 11.42 -5.69
CA GLU A 19 17.24 12.06 -4.86
C GLU A 19 15.95 11.26 -4.85
N SER A 20 15.45 11.04 -3.68
CA SER A 20 14.14 10.43 -3.52
C SER A 20 13.27 11.36 -2.69
N VAL A 21 11.99 11.31 -2.95
CA VAL A 21 11.04 12.18 -2.27
C VAL A 21 10.36 11.41 -1.17
N LYS A 22 10.36 11.97 0.01
CA LYS A 22 9.63 11.39 1.13
C LYS A 22 8.27 12.04 1.22
N LEU A 23 7.26 11.21 1.28
CA LEU A 23 5.89 11.69 1.43
C LEU A 23 5.47 11.54 2.88
N ASN A 24 4.95 12.61 3.44
CA ASN A 24 4.37 12.57 4.76
C ASN A 24 2.92 12.18 4.62
N LYS A 25 2.59 11.03 5.18
CA LYS A 25 1.24 10.54 5.10
C LYS A 25 0.72 10.34 6.51
N GLU A 26 -0.43 10.93 6.76
CA GLU A 26 -1.06 10.78 8.05
C GLU A 26 -1.65 9.40 8.18
N VAL A 27 -1.34 8.72 9.28
CA VAL A 27 -1.87 7.39 9.54
C VAL A 27 -2.64 7.47 10.84
N ILE A 28 -3.90 7.06 10.81
CA ILE A 28 -4.78 7.15 11.97
C ILE A 28 -4.88 5.77 12.61
N CYS A 29 -4.50 5.68 13.86
CA CYS A 29 -4.52 4.43 14.60
C CYS A 29 -5.47 4.53 15.78
N ASN A 30 -6.11 3.41 16.09
CA ASN A 30 -6.99 3.33 17.24
C ASN A 30 -7.05 1.86 17.66
N ASP A 31 -7.74 1.59 18.77
CA ASP A 31 -7.93 0.21 19.19
C ASP A 31 -8.62 -0.57 18.09
N ALA A 32 -8.18 -1.80 17.88
CA ALA A 32 -8.78 -2.66 16.89
C ALA A 32 -10.26 -2.87 17.16
N SER A 33 -10.63 -2.92 18.44
CA SER A 33 -12.03 -3.10 18.82
C SER A 33 -12.90 -1.91 18.40
N VAL A 34 -12.30 -0.78 18.08
CA VAL A 34 -13.02 0.39 17.59
C VAL A 34 -13.02 0.43 16.08
N VAL A 35 -11.86 0.11 15.48
CA VAL A 35 -11.69 0.29 14.04
C VAL A 35 -12.50 -0.72 13.24
N PHE A 36 -12.42 -2.00 13.62
CA PHE A 36 -13.11 -3.02 12.84
C PHE A 36 -14.63 -2.88 12.87
N PRO A 37 -15.26 -2.62 14.01
CA PRO A 37 -16.71 -2.36 13.97
C PRO A 37 -17.08 -1.13 13.17
N ALA A 38 -16.22 -0.10 13.16
CA ALA A 38 -16.50 1.08 12.35
C ALA A 38 -16.52 0.72 10.86
N LEU A 39 -15.65 -0.19 10.42
CA LEU A 39 -15.64 -0.59 9.03
C LEU A 39 -16.82 -1.48 8.68
N ASP A 40 -17.33 -2.22 9.66
CA ASP A 40 -18.55 -3.00 9.44
C ASP A 40 -19.72 -2.11 9.05
N GLN A 41 -19.76 -0.88 9.55
CA GLN A 41 -20.84 0.03 9.20
C GLN A 41 -20.84 0.36 7.72
N PHE A 42 -19.68 0.24 7.06
CA PHE A 42 -19.58 0.46 5.62
C PHE A 42 -19.67 -0.85 4.87
N ASN A 43 -19.97 -1.96 5.56
CA ASN A 43 -20.07 -3.28 4.96
C ASN A 43 -18.78 -3.69 4.24
N GLU A 44 -17.65 -3.28 4.78
CA GLU A 44 -16.37 -3.71 4.27
C GLU A 44 -15.92 -4.96 5.00
N GLN A 45 -15.42 -5.90 4.25
CA GLN A 45 -14.96 -7.17 4.77
C GLN A 45 -13.57 -7.47 4.27
N PRO A 46 -12.81 -8.27 5.01
CA PRO A 46 -11.45 -8.61 4.56
C PRO A 46 -11.48 -9.33 3.22
N MET A 47 -10.72 -8.82 2.28
CA MET A 47 -10.57 -9.46 0.98
C MET A 47 -9.31 -10.31 0.94
N PHE A 48 -8.20 -9.76 1.38
CA PHE A 48 -6.97 -10.51 1.52
C PHE A 48 -6.11 -9.83 2.58
N SER A 49 -5.10 -10.53 3.01
CA SER A 49 -4.19 -9.99 4.01
C SER A 49 -2.80 -10.52 3.74
N GLY A 50 -1.83 -9.78 4.24
CA GLY A 50 -0.43 -10.18 4.20
C GLY A 50 0.20 -9.98 5.56
N THR A 51 1.15 -10.82 5.88
CA THR A 51 1.78 -10.76 7.19
C THR A 51 3.12 -10.05 7.11
N LEU A 52 3.38 -9.25 8.12
CA LEU A 52 4.67 -8.67 8.39
C LEU A 52 5.23 -9.34 9.63
N SER A 53 6.44 -8.96 10.03
CA SER A 53 7.08 -9.65 11.15
C SER A 53 6.27 -9.52 12.44
N ALA A 54 5.64 -8.39 12.68
CA ALA A 54 4.92 -8.17 13.93
C ALA A 54 3.49 -7.68 13.72
N SER A 55 3.03 -7.66 12.48
CA SER A 55 1.71 -7.13 12.20
C SER A 55 1.16 -7.75 10.92
N THR A 56 -0.06 -7.40 10.60
CA THR A 56 -0.76 -7.89 9.42
C THR A 56 -1.33 -6.69 8.68
N ILE A 57 -1.21 -6.72 7.35
CA ILE A 57 -1.88 -5.75 6.51
C ILE A 57 -3.13 -6.42 5.96
N VAL A 58 -4.25 -5.71 6.06
CA VAL A 58 -5.54 -6.25 5.63
C VAL A 58 -6.15 -5.30 4.64
N PHE A 59 -6.64 -5.86 3.55
CA PHE A 59 -7.35 -5.10 2.53
C PHE A 59 -8.83 -5.38 2.70
N MET A 60 -9.57 -4.36 3.14
CA MET A 60 -11.01 -4.46 3.39
C MET A 60 -11.75 -3.86 2.21
N VAL A 61 -12.83 -4.52 1.79
CA VAL A 61 -13.59 -4.02 0.64
C VAL A 61 -15.07 -4.20 0.86
N ASN A 62 -15.84 -3.33 0.22
CA ASN A 62 -17.26 -3.51 0.00
C ASN A 62 -17.43 -3.76 -1.49
N VAL A 63 -17.82 -4.98 -1.85
CA VAL A 63 -17.87 -5.35 -3.25
C VAL A 63 -18.98 -4.63 -4.01
N GLU A 64 -20.00 -4.15 -3.31
CA GLU A 64 -21.10 -3.47 -3.96
C GLU A 64 -20.79 -2.03 -4.26
N THR A 65 -20.26 -1.31 -3.26
CA THR A 65 -19.95 0.11 -3.44
C THR A 65 -18.53 0.32 -3.93
N GLN A 66 -17.70 -0.71 -3.82
CA GLN A 66 -16.28 -0.67 -4.19
C GLN A 66 -15.46 0.24 -3.29
N SER A 67 -15.95 0.53 -2.10
CA SER A 67 -15.12 1.21 -1.12
C SER A 67 -14.10 0.23 -0.55
N TRP A 68 -12.94 0.75 -0.17
CA TRP A 68 -11.89 -0.11 0.34
C TRP A 68 -11.05 0.64 1.36
N THR A 69 -10.43 -0.13 2.23
CA THR A 69 -9.57 0.39 3.28
C THR A 69 -8.39 -0.55 3.45
N ILE A 70 -7.21 0.01 3.56
CA ILE A 70 -6.01 -0.76 3.88
C ILE A 70 -5.69 -0.51 5.34
N LEU A 71 -5.60 -1.60 6.10
CA LEU A 71 -5.30 -1.55 7.52
C LEU A 71 -3.99 -2.23 7.82
N GLN A 72 -3.34 -1.77 8.85
CA GLN A 72 -2.22 -2.50 9.46
C GLN A 72 -2.55 -2.70 10.93
N THR A 73 -2.48 -3.95 11.39
CA THR A 73 -2.90 -4.24 12.76
C THR A 73 -2.00 -5.29 13.37
N ASP A 74 -1.81 -5.19 14.67
CA ASP A 74 -1.15 -6.24 15.45
C ASP A 74 -2.13 -7.00 16.32
N GLY A 75 -3.42 -6.78 16.09
CA GLY A 75 -4.46 -7.43 16.89
C GLY A 75 -5.01 -6.54 17.98
N ASN A 76 -4.23 -5.61 18.49
CA ASN A 76 -4.67 -4.69 19.53
C ASN A 76 -4.97 -3.33 18.98
N VAL A 77 -4.11 -2.84 18.12
CA VAL A 77 -4.23 -1.54 17.49
C VAL A 77 -4.39 -1.75 16.00
N ALA A 78 -5.22 -0.96 15.37
CA ALA A 78 -5.39 -0.99 13.92
C ALA A 78 -5.17 0.42 13.40
N CYS A 79 -4.37 0.51 12.36
CA CYS A 79 -4.04 1.78 11.72
C CYS A 79 -4.61 1.79 10.32
N VAL A 80 -5.33 2.86 9.99
CA VAL A 80 -5.88 3.02 8.66
C VAL A 80 -4.79 3.65 7.79
N ILE A 81 -4.26 2.86 6.87
CA ILE A 81 -3.19 3.32 6.01
C ILE A 81 -3.74 4.13 4.87
N ASP A 82 -4.83 3.66 4.26
CA ASP A 82 -5.41 4.37 3.14
C ASP A 82 -6.85 3.91 2.95
N VAL A 83 -7.65 4.77 2.31
CA VAL A 83 -9.02 4.46 1.96
C VAL A 83 -9.28 4.98 0.56
N GLY A 84 -10.28 4.41 -0.08
CA GLY A 84 -10.63 4.87 -1.41
C GLY A 84 -11.93 4.28 -1.90
N GLU A 85 -12.29 4.63 -3.12
CA GLU A 85 -13.46 4.06 -3.78
C GLU A 85 -13.05 3.64 -5.17
N GLY A 86 -13.46 2.43 -5.55
CA GLY A 86 -13.12 1.89 -6.84
C GLY A 86 -11.85 1.08 -6.81
N PHE A 87 -11.94 -0.16 -7.28
CA PHE A 87 -10.76 -1.00 -7.40
C PHE A 87 -10.98 -1.95 -8.56
N LYS A 88 -9.88 -2.52 -9.03
CA LYS A 88 -9.89 -3.51 -10.08
C LYS A 88 -9.01 -4.68 -9.67
N PHE A 89 -9.47 -5.87 -10.01
CA PHE A 89 -8.63 -7.03 -9.89
C PHE A 89 -7.83 -7.18 -11.17
N GLN A 90 -6.53 -7.30 -11.03
CA GLN A 90 -5.64 -7.48 -12.16
C GLN A 90 -4.84 -8.74 -11.92
N ILE A 91 -5.28 -9.83 -12.51
CA ILE A 91 -4.62 -11.10 -12.34
C ILE A 91 -3.87 -11.40 -13.63
N PRO A 92 -2.54 -11.53 -13.58
CA PRO A 92 -1.78 -11.84 -14.78
C PRO A 92 -2.15 -13.22 -15.31
N GLU A 93 -2.51 -13.29 -16.57
CA GLU A 93 -2.92 -14.56 -17.14
C GLU A 93 -1.83 -15.59 -17.13
N LEU A 94 -0.63 -15.16 -17.45
CA LEU A 94 0.47 -16.11 -17.54
C LEU A 94 0.81 -16.74 -16.23
N LYS A 95 0.54 -16.03 -15.14
CA LYS A 95 0.92 -16.51 -13.83
C LYS A 95 -0.15 -17.36 -13.18
N SER A 96 -1.33 -17.38 -13.72
CA SER A 96 -2.39 -18.14 -13.11
C SER A 96 -2.08 -19.62 -13.12
N GLU A 97 -1.45 -20.12 -14.16
CA GLU A 97 -1.05 -21.53 -14.20
C GLU A 97 -0.05 -21.86 -13.13
N ASN A 98 0.94 -20.99 -12.98
CA ASN A 98 1.95 -21.22 -11.95
C ASN A 98 1.36 -21.16 -10.57
N MET A 99 0.39 -20.32 -10.37
CA MET A 99 -0.23 -20.21 -9.06
C MET A 99 -1.02 -21.45 -8.71
N VAL A 100 -1.62 -22.07 -9.68
CA VAL A 100 -2.40 -23.26 -9.44
C VAL A 100 -1.52 -24.41 -8.97
N LEU A 101 -0.31 -24.46 -9.47
CA LEU A 101 0.60 -25.54 -9.13
C LEU A 101 1.09 -25.46 -7.69
N LYS A 102 0.98 -24.34 -7.09
CA LYS A 102 1.42 -24.16 -5.72
C LYS A 102 0.35 -24.52 -4.74
#